data_d274fd31d12d7c14a1549c6f47c74344
#
_entry.id   d274fd31d12d7c14a1549c6f47c74344
#
_cell.length_a   1.000
_cell.length_b   1.000
_cell.length_c   1.000
_cell.angle_alpha   90.00
_cell.angle_beta   90.00
_cell.angle_gamma   90.00
#
_symmetry.space_group_name_H-M   'P 1'
#
loop_
_entity.id
_entity.type
_entity.pdbx_description
1 polymer ?
#
loop_
_entity_poly.entity_id
_entity_poly.type
_entity_poly.pdbx_seq_one_letter_code
_entity_poly.pdbx_strand_id
1 'polypeptide(L)'
;MLNTISEFFADYGDILLTGTRDTLVMVLVSTLFAYLLGLPLGVALTVTQPHGIRPNKAVNQILGWIVNIGRSIPFIILMVAIMPFTKLVVGTKIGVRGAIVPLVVSAAPFIARMVETSLAEVDAGVVEAAQSMGASTFQIIWKVYL
;
A
#
# COMPACT_ATOMS: atom_id res chain seq x y z
N MET A 1 -30.35 33.79 -5.23
CA MET A 1 -29.50 32.63 -5.64
C MET A 1 -28.00 32.89 -5.45
N LEU A 2 -27.44 33.99 -5.98
CA LEU A 2 -26.04 34.39 -5.73
C LEU A 2 -25.75 34.66 -4.26
N ASN A 3 -26.66 35.37 -3.54
CA ASN A 3 -26.49 35.62 -2.12
C ASN A 3 -26.50 34.36 -1.27
N THR A 4 -27.32 33.37 -1.63
CA THR A 4 -27.37 32.05 -0.95
C THR A 4 -26.06 31.26 -1.09
N ILE A 5 -25.39 31.39 -2.24
CA ILE A 5 -24.10 30.74 -2.48
C ILE A 5 -23.00 31.44 -1.69
N SER A 6 -22.98 32.78 -1.67
CA SER A 6 -21.98 33.53 -0.90
C SER A 6 -22.13 33.32 0.61
N GLU A 7 -23.35 33.28 1.12
CA GLU A 7 -23.64 32.97 2.52
C GLU A 7 -23.20 31.54 2.87
N PHE A 8 -23.47 30.56 2.01
CA PHE A 8 -23.02 29.19 2.20
C PHE A 8 -21.49 29.10 2.32
N PHE A 9 -20.74 29.77 1.43
CA PHE A 9 -19.28 29.74 1.51
C PHE A 9 -18.73 30.58 2.68
N ALA A 10 -19.44 31.59 3.13
CA ALA A 10 -19.07 32.32 4.34
C ALA A 10 -19.25 31.49 5.61
N ASP A 11 -20.33 30.70 5.67
CA ASP A 11 -20.64 29.89 6.86
C ASP A 11 -19.88 28.57 6.90
N TYR A 12 -19.65 27.92 5.73
CA TYR A 12 -19.07 26.58 5.64
C TYR A 12 -17.69 26.53 4.99
N GLY A 13 -17.17 27.63 4.48
CA GLY A 13 -15.89 27.68 3.76
C GLY A 13 -14.72 27.12 4.55
N ASP A 14 -14.60 27.51 5.81
CA ASP A 14 -13.52 27.03 6.69
C ASP A 14 -13.62 25.52 6.97
N ILE A 15 -14.82 25.00 7.15
CA ILE A 15 -15.07 23.57 7.37
C ILE A 15 -14.71 22.79 6.11
N LEU A 16 -15.10 23.28 4.94
CA LEU A 16 -14.78 22.65 3.66
C LEU A 16 -13.28 22.64 3.37
N LEU A 17 -12.61 23.76 3.60
CA LEU A 17 -11.16 23.86 3.40
C LEU A 17 -10.39 22.95 4.35
N THR A 18 -10.75 22.95 5.62
CA THR A 18 -10.12 22.10 6.64
C THR A 18 -10.38 20.63 6.33
N GLY A 19 -11.62 20.25 6.02
CA GLY A 19 -11.98 18.88 5.65
C GLY A 19 -11.26 18.39 4.38
N THR A 20 -11.13 19.25 3.38
CA THR A 20 -10.39 18.94 2.15
C THR A 20 -8.91 18.75 2.43
N ARG A 21 -8.29 19.64 3.19
CA ARG A 21 -6.88 19.50 3.62
C ARG A 21 -6.66 18.21 4.39
N ASP A 22 -7.49 17.92 5.37
CA ASP A 22 -7.38 16.72 6.20
C ASP A 22 -7.52 15.45 5.37
N THR A 23 -8.46 15.44 4.41
CA THR A 23 -8.63 14.33 3.47
C THR A 23 -7.39 14.15 2.58
N LEU A 24 -6.86 15.23 2.02
CA LEU A 24 -5.66 15.17 1.19
C LEU A 24 -4.45 14.65 1.99
N VAL A 25 -4.27 15.12 3.23
CA VAL A 25 -3.18 14.64 4.10
C VAL A 25 -3.36 13.15 4.39
N MET A 26 -4.58 12.71 4.77
CA MET A 26 -4.85 11.30 5.02
C MET A 26 -4.55 10.44 3.80
N VAL A 27 -5.05 10.82 2.63
CA VAL A 27 -4.87 10.04 1.39
C VAL A 27 -3.40 10.00 0.98
N LEU A 28 -2.74 11.15 0.86
CA LEU A 28 -1.36 11.21 0.36
C LEU A 28 -0.39 10.50 1.30
N VAL A 29 -0.49 10.75 2.60
CA VAL A 29 0.41 10.14 3.59
C VAL A 29 0.15 8.64 3.69
N SER A 30 -1.11 8.21 3.76
CA SER A 30 -1.43 6.77 3.83
C SER A 30 -0.99 6.03 2.56
N THR A 31 -1.20 6.61 1.39
CA THR A 31 -0.78 6.01 0.11
C THR A 31 0.73 5.89 0.06
N LEU A 32 1.47 6.94 0.42
CA LEU A 32 2.93 6.90 0.44
C LEU A 32 3.46 5.77 1.32
N PHE A 33 3.00 5.69 2.57
CA PHE A 33 3.45 4.63 3.48
C PHE A 33 2.96 3.23 3.06
N ALA A 34 1.75 3.14 2.50
CA ALA A 34 1.25 1.88 1.97
C ALA A 34 2.08 1.38 0.78
N TYR A 35 2.55 2.28 -0.10
CA TYR A 35 3.48 1.95 -1.18
C TYR A 35 4.86 1.57 -0.66
N LEU A 36 5.40 2.30 0.31
CA LEU A 36 6.70 1.98 0.92
C LEU A 36 6.73 0.58 1.53
N LEU A 37 5.60 0.09 2.04
CA LEU A 37 5.47 -1.26 2.59
C LEU A 37 5.02 -2.28 1.54
N GLY A 38 4.06 -1.93 0.72
CA GLY A 38 3.42 -2.83 -0.25
C GLY A 38 4.32 -3.18 -1.44
N LEU A 39 5.09 -2.20 -1.96
CA LEU A 39 5.97 -2.44 -3.10
C LEU A 39 7.07 -3.47 -2.79
N PRO A 40 7.84 -3.36 -1.69
CA PRO A 40 8.82 -4.39 -1.34
C PRO A 40 8.18 -5.77 -1.10
N LEU A 41 7.00 -5.80 -0.48
CA LEU A 41 6.26 -7.05 -0.26
C LEU A 41 5.83 -7.70 -1.58
N GLY A 42 5.32 -6.92 -2.53
CA GLY A 42 4.93 -7.41 -3.85
C GLY A 42 6.13 -7.92 -4.66
N VAL A 43 7.24 -7.17 -4.66
CA VAL A 43 8.50 -7.62 -5.27
C VAL A 43 8.99 -8.92 -4.62
N ALA A 44 8.97 -9.02 -3.29
CA ALA A 44 9.38 -10.23 -2.59
C ALA A 44 8.49 -11.43 -2.95
N LEU A 45 7.18 -11.24 -3.08
CA LEU A 45 6.25 -12.28 -3.54
C LEU A 45 6.62 -12.76 -4.94
N THR A 46 6.83 -11.85 -5.90
CA THR A 46 7.19 -12.18 -7.29
C THR A 46 8.53 -12.91 -7.37
N VAL A 47 9.55 -12.39 -6.69
CA VAL A 47 10.91 -12.96 -6.71
C VAL A 47 10.95 -14.38 -6.12
N THR A 48 10.13 -14.65 -5.10
CA THR A 48 10.11 -15.94 -4.39
C THR A 48 9.13 -16.97 -4.95
N GLN A 49 8.36 -16.65 -6.00
CA GLN A 49 7.47 -17.60 -6.69
C GLN A 49 8.23 -18.82 -7.21
N PRO A 50 7.53 -19.94 -7.48
CA PRO A 50 8.16 -21.17 -8.00
C PRO A 50 8.97 -20.99 -9.29
N HIS A 51 8.54 -20.04 -10.14
CA HIS A 51 9.21 -19.66 -11.38
C HIS A 51 9.87 -18.27 -11.31
N GLY A 52 10.01 -17.74 -10.10
CA GLY A 52 10.66 -16.44 -9.86
C GLY A 52 12.19 -16.53 -9.92
N ILE A 53 12.84 -15.37 -9.85
CA ILE A 53 14.32 -15.27 -9.95
C ILE A 53 15.03 -16.01 -8.82
N ARG A 54 14.44 -16.08 -7.63
CA ARG A 54 14.99 -16.74 -6.44
C ARG A 54 13.91 -17.53 -5.71
N PRO A 55 13.50 -18.70 -6.23
CA PRO A 55 12.38 -19.46 -5.70
C PRO A 55 12.58 -19.83 -4.23
N ASN A 56 11.60 -19.50 -3.40
CA ASN A 56 11.56 -19.93 -2.00
C ASN A 56 10.12 -20.13 -1.56
N LYS A 57 9.69 -21.39 -1.60
CA LYS A 57 8.30 -21.79 -1.29
C LYS A 57 7.86 -21.36 0.10
N ALA A 58 8.70 -21.50 1.11
CA ALA A 58 8.34 -21.15 2.49
C ALA A 58 8.10 -19.64 2.64
N VAL A 59 9.03 -18.80 2.15
CA VAL A 59 8.90 -17.35 2.18
C VAL A 59 7.69 -16.88 1.39
N ASN A 60 7.50 -17.41 0.17
CA ASN A 60 6.37 -17.07 -0.68
C ASN A 60 5.02 -17.40 -0.03
N GLN A 61 4.91 -18.58 0.57
CA GLN A 61 3.68 -18.98 1.28
C GLN A 61 3.39 -18.09 2.49
N ILE A 62 4.38 -17.81 3.33
CA ILE A 62 4.21 -16.95 4.53
C ILE A 62 3.78 -15.55 4.10
N LEU A 63 4.48 -14.92 3.15
CA LEU A 63 4.13 -13.60 2.64
C LEU A 63 2.75 -13.60 1.98
N GLY A 64 2.44 -14.62 1.19
CA GLY A 64 1.15 -14.79 0.55
C GLY A 64 0.01 -14.90 1.57
N TRP A 65 0.22 -15.62 2.68
CA TRP A 65 -0.76 -15.71 3.76
C TRP A 65 -0.97 -14.35 4.45
N ILE A 66 0.10 -13.64 4.78
CA ILE A 66 0.03 -12.30 5.39
C ILE A 66 -0.78 -11.35 4.50
N VAL A 67 -0.44 -11.30 3.21
CA VAL A 67 -1.12 -10.45 2.23
C VAL A 67 -2.59 -10.85 2.06
N ASN A 68 -2.90 -12.14 1.95
CA ASN A 68 -4.27 -12.62 1.78
C ASN A 68 -5.13 -12.35 3.02
N ILE A 69 -4.63 -12.61 4.23
CA ILE A 69 -5.32 -12.32 5.47
C ILE A 69 -5.58 -10.80 5.59
N GLY A 70 -4.54 -9.98 5.34
CA GLY A 70 -4.68 -8.53 5.40
C GLY A 70 -5.75 -7.97 4.46
N ARG A 71 -5.92 -8.57 3.28
CA ARG A 71 -6.96 -8.19 2.31
C ARG A 71 -8.36 -8.75 2.61
N SER A 72 -8.43 -9.81 3.40
CA SER A 72 -9.71 -10.47 3.73
C SER A 72 -10.44 -9.79 4.89
N ILE A 73 -9.77 -8.99 5.68
CA ILE A 73 -10.36 -8.32 6.84
C ILE A 73 -11.11 -7.07 6.37
N PRO A 74 -12.42 -6.93 6.64
CA PRO A 74 -13.14 -5.68 6.39
C PRO A 74 -12.48 -4.50 7.10
N PHE A 75 -12.32 -3.37 6.40
CA PHE A 75 -11.61 -2.20 6.91
C PHE A 75 -12.09 -1.73 8.29
N ILE A 76 -13.41 -1.72 8.52
CA ILE A 76 -14.00 -1.29 9.80
C ILE A 76 -13.54 -2.20 10.94
N ILE A 77 -13.50 -3.51 10.72
CA ILE A 77 -13.05 -4.49 11.72
C ILE A 77 -11.55 -4.29 11.99
N LEU A 78 -10.75 -4.14 10.94
CA LEU A 78 -9.32 -3.87 11.06
C LEU A 78 -9.07 -2.59 11.86
N MET A 79 -9.75 -1.51 11.52
CA MET A 79 -9.61 -0.20 12.17
C MET A 79 -9.85 -0.31 13.68
N VAL A 80 -10.91 -1.00 14.09
CA VAL A 80 -11.25 -1.19 15.53
C VAL A 80 -10.21 -2.10 16.19
N ALA A 81 -9.84 -3.20 15.55
CA ALA A 81 -8.89 -4.17 16.10
C ALA A 81 -7.50 -3.57 16.35
N ILE A 82 -7.03 -2.67 15.47
CA ILE A 82 -5.70 -2.07 15.61
C ILE A 82 -5.68 -0.73 16.33
N MET A 83 -6.80 -0.27 16.90
CA MET A 83 -6.84 0.97 17.71
C MET A 83 -5.78 1.04 18.81
N PRO A 84 -5.50 -0.03 19.59
CA PRO A 84 -4.44 -0.01 20.59
C PRO A 84 -3.05 0.22 19.96
N PHE A 85 -2.77 -0.45 18.85
CA PHE A 85 -1.53 -0.29 18.09
C PHE A 85 -1.43 1.11 17.49
N THR A 86 -2.51 1.64 16.93
CA THR A 86 -2.57 3.01 16.39
C THR A 86 -2.19 4.03 17.47
N LYS A 87 -2.74 3.90 18.69
CA LYS A 87 -2.39 4.79 19.81
C LYS A 87 -0.91 4.69 20.17
N LEU A 88 -0.33 3.49 20.11
CA LEU A 88 1.09 3.28 20.39
C LEU A 88 1.99 3.99 19.37
N VAL A 89 1.62 3.96 18.09
CA VAL A 89 2.43 4.50 16.99
C VAL A 89 2.32 6.02 16.87
N VAL A 90 1.09 6.56 16.92
CA VAL A 90 0.83 7.99 16.64
C VAL A 90 0.30 8.77 17.83
N GLY A 91 0.17 8.14 19.00
CA GLY A 91 -0.26 8.78 20.25
C GLY A 91 -1.76 9.03 20.38
N THR A 92 -2.55 8.86 19.31
CA THR A 92 -4.00 9.08 19.29
C THR A 92 -4.72 7.97 18.54
N LYS A 93 -6.03 7.82 18.84
CA LYS A 93 -6.93 6.89 18.11
C LYS A 93 -7.88 7.63 17.16
N ILE A 94 -7.94 8.95 17.24
CA ILE A 94 -8.95 9.78 16.59
C ILE A 94 -8.28 10.87 15.75
N GLY A 95 -9.02 11.38 14.76
CA GLY A 95 -8.56 12.42 13.86
C GLY A 95 -7.65 11.91 12.75
N VAL A 96 -7.09 12.83 11.97
CA VAL A 96 -6.25 12.54 10.78
C VAL A 96 -5.12 11.56 11.10
N ARG A 97 -4.36 11.80 12.18
CA ARG A 97 -3.23 10.94 12.58
C ARG A 97 -3.69 9.53 12.97
N GLY A 98 -4.83 9.42 13.68
CA GLY A 98 -5.40 8.14 14.07
C GLY A 98 -5.94 7.34 12.89
N ALA A 99 -6.38 7.99 11.82
CA ALA A 99 -6.90 7.33 10.62
C ALA A 99 -5.78 6.81 9.68
N ILE A 100 -4.62 7.46 9.65
CA ILE A 100 -3.51 7.10 8.75
C ILE A 100 -3.03 5.66 8.99
N VAL A 101 -2.85 5.25 10.24
CA VAL A 101 -2.29 3.91 10.55
C VAL A 101 -3.18 2.77 10.03
N PRO A 102 -4.51 2.74 10.32
CA PRO A 102 -5.39 1.71 9.74
C PRO A 102 -5.44 1.75 8.22
N LEU A 103 -5.43 2.94 7.61
CA LEU A 103 -5.41 3.09 6.16
C LEU A 103 -4.14 2.47 5.55
N VAL A 104 -2.97 2.72 6.12
CA VAL A 104 -1.71 2.13 5.68
C VAL A 104 -1.75 0.61 5.81
N VAL A 105 -2.16 0.09 6.98
CA VAL A 105 -2.17 -1.36 7.24
C VAL A 105 -3.15 -2.10 6.31
N SER A 106 -4.28 -1.49 5.97
CA SER A 106 -5.23 -2.10 5.03
C SER A 106 -4.79 -2.00 3.57
N ALA A 107 -4.16 -0.89 3.17
CA ALA A 107 -3.77 -0.65 1.78
C ALA A 107 -2.48 -1.38 1.39
N ALA A 108 -1.53 -1.56 2.30
CA ALA A 108 -0.25 -2.19 1.99
C ALA A 108 -0.39 -3.63 1.41
N PRO A 109 -1.21 -4.54 1.96
CA PRO A 109 -1.44 -5.86 1.37
C PRO A 109 -2.11 -5.79 -0.01
N PHE A 110 -2.99 -4.82 -0.24
CA PHE A 110 -3.62 -4.61 -1.54
C PHE A 110 -2.59 -4.18 -2.58
N ILE A 111 -1.75 -3.20 -2.25
CA ILE A 111 -0.65 -2.74 -3.11
C ILE A 111 0.34 -3.87 -3.39
N ALA A 112 0.72 -4.66 -2.37
CA ALA A 112 1.61 -5.80 -2.55
C ALA A 112 1.08 -6.78 -3.60
N ARG A 113 -0.22 -7.08 -3.57
CA ARG A 113 -0.84 -7.98 -4.55
C ARG A 113 -0.91 -7.35 -5.94
N MET A 114 -1.21 -6.04 -6.04
CA MET A 114 -1.19 -5.33 -7.33
C MET A 114 0.20 -5.35 -7.95
N VAL A 115 1.23 -5.04 -7.17
CA VAL A 115 2.62 -5.10 -7.61
C VAL A 115 2.99 -6.51 -8.08
N GLU A 116 2.68 -7.53 -7.29
CA GLU A 116 2.93 -8.94 -7.67
C GLU A 116 2.27 -9.28 -9.01
N THR A 117 1.02 -8.89 -9.21
CA THR A 117 0.28 -9.16 -10.46
C THR A 117 0.91 -8.42 -11.64
N SER A 118 1.22 -7.12 -11.48
CA SER A 118 1.85 -6.33 -12.55
C SER A 118 3.24 -6.85 -12.91
N LEU A 119 4.05 -7.26 -11.94
CA LEU A 119 5.37 -7.82 -12.20
C LEU A 119 5.31 -9.22 -12.83
N ALA A 120 4.22 -9.97 -12.62
CA ALA A 120 4.00 -11.26 -13.27
C ALA A 120 3.68 -11.13 -14.77
N GLU A 121 3.33 -9.93 -15.26
CA GLU A 121 3.12 -9.65 -16.68
C GLU A 121 4.43 -9.45 -17.46
N VAL A 122 5.54 -9.28 -16.76
CA VAL A 122 6.87 -9.18 -17.39
C VAL A 122 7.22 -10.51 -18.05
N ASP A 123 7.61 -10.46 -19.33
CA ASP A 123 7.95 -11.66 -20.11
C ASP A 123 9.10 -12.44 -19.47
N ALA A 124 8.87 -13.75 -19.25
CA ALA A 124 9.86 -14.62 -18.63
C ALA A 124 11.17 -14.70 -19.44
N GLY A 125 11.08 -14.61 -20.77
CA GLY A 125 12.25 -14.61 -21.65
C GLY A 125 13.17 -13.41 -21.43
N VAL A 126 12.60 -12.22 -21.10
CA VAL A 126 13.41 -11.04 -20.75
C VAL A 126 14.16 -11.26 -19.45
N VAL A 127 13.50 -11.87 -18.47
CA VAL A 127 14.11 -12.23 -17.18
C VAL A 127 15.22 -13.25 -17.36
N GLU A 128 14.97 -14.31 -18.13
CA GLU A 128 15.94 -15.36 -18.46
C GLU A 128 17.15 -14.81 -19.24
N ALA A 129 16.92 -13.92 -20.19
CA ALA A 129 17.98 -13.25 -20.95
C ALA A 129 18.87 -12.41 -20.02
N ALA A 130 18.26 -11.64 -19.11
CA ALA A 130 19.00 -10.87 -18.12
C ALA A 130 19.84 -11.77 -17.18
N GLN A 131 19.30 -12.90 -16.76
CA GLN A 131 20.02 -13.90 -15.95
C GLN A 131 21.20 -14.51 -16.72
N SER A 132 20.98 -14.87 -17.98
CA SER A 132 22.03 -15.43 -18.87
C SER A 132 23.17 -14.45 -19.12
N MET A 133 22.88 -13.14 -19.09
CA MET A 133 23.91 -12.09 -19.18
C MET A 133 24.61 -11.81 -17.84
N GLY A 134 24.32 -12.58 -16.79
CA GLY A 134 24.95 -12.45 -15.47
C GLY A 134 24.39 -11.32 -14.61
N ALA A 135 23.20 -10.80 -14.90
CA ALA A 135 22.58 -9.78 -14.08
C ALA A 135 22.25 -10.31 -12.66
N SER A 136 22.61 -9.55 -11.64
CA SER A 136 22.27 -9.87 -10.25
C SER A 136 20.77 -9.72 -10.01
N THR A 137 20.25 -10.40 -8.99
CA THR A 137 18.82 -10.30 -8.57
C THR A 137 18.39 -8.84 -8.40
N PHE A 138 19.21 -8.01 -7.78
CA PHE A 138 18.93 -6.59 -7.58
C PHE A 138 18.84 -5.82 -8.90
N GLN A 139 19.74 -6.12 -9.85
CA GLN A 139 19.71 -5.51 -11.18
C GLN A 139 18.45 -5.90 -11.96
N ILE A 140 18.01 -7.15 -11.85
CA ILE A 140 16.79 -7.61 -12.50
C ILE A 140 15.56 -6.93 -11.87
N ILE A 141 15.50 -6.83 -10.54
CA ILE A 141 14.41 -6.12 -9.86
C ILE A 141 14.34 -4.67 -10.33
N TRP A 142 15.47 -3.97 -10.37
CA TRP A 142 15.49 -2.54 -10.63
C TRP A 142 15.42 -2.14 -12.11
N LYS A 143 15.86 -2.99 -13.02
CA LYS A 143 15.97 -2.66 -14.46
C LYS A 143 15.00 -3.43 -15.35
N VAL A 144 14.44 -4.53 -14.86
CA VAL A 144 13.55 -5.39 -15.63
C VAL A 144 12.13 -5.38 -15.03
N TYR A 145 12.00 -5.44 -13.70
CA TYR A 145 10.70 -5.43 -13.04
C TYR A 145 10.18 -4.02 -12.72
N LEU A 146 11.03 -3.07 -12.31
CA LEU A 146 10.66 -1.69 -11.95
C LEU A 146 11.16 -0.68 -12.98
#